data_fc1ccb56e19b1dca1cbdfdf5bb6ce750
#
_entry.id   fc1ccb56e19b1dca1cbdfdf5bb6ce750
#
_cell.length_a   1.000
_cell.length_b   1.000
_cell.length_c   1.000
_cell.angle_alpha   90.00
_cell.angle_beta   90.00
_cell.angle_gamma   90.00
#
_symmetry.space_group_name_H-M   'P 1'
#
loop_
_entity.id
_entity.type
_entity.pdbx_description
1 polymer ?
#
loop_
_entity_poly.entity_id
_entity_poly.type
_entity_poly.pdbx_seq_one_letter_code
_entity_poly.pdbx_strand_id
1 'polypeptide(L)'
;MQITINKIAEQLKARLKKPLPGNEAHLITRIKTKSEVTFPNTRETATPAAVLILLFPFKDEIQFFLTKRTEDVEHHKGQISLPGGIRENNETLEKTAVRETKEEVGIDPNTIMNLGSLTPFFIPVTGYIVHPFIGWCKEKPSTQVHDVEVNQLFSVSISELLDENILQNEEWNIRGYDAIVPYYNFGKCKVWGATAAILSEFKLILKGIVN
;
A
#
# COMPACT_ATOMS: atom_id res chain seq x y z
N MET A 1 -22.73 15.80 -0.38
CA MET A 1 -22.39 16.17 1.01
C MET A 1 -20.88 16.07 1.13
N GLN A 2 -20.19 17.21 1.14
CA GLN A 2 -18.73 17.22 1.20
C GLN A 2 -18.32 16.72 2.59
N ILE A 3 -17.87 15.47 2.67
CA ILE A 3 -17.35 14.92 3.92
C ILE A 3 -16.11 15.74 4.23
N THR A 4 -16.16 16.50 5.31
CA THR A 4 -15.01 17.30 5.71
C THR A 4 -13.84 16.35 5.92
N ILE A 5 -12.74 16.62 5.29
CA ILE A 5 -11.50 15.81 5.27
C ILE A 5 -11.11 15.29 6.67
N ASN A 6 -11.26 16.13 7.71
CA ASN A 6 -11.02 15.73 9.10
C ASN A 6 -11.98 14.61 9.60
N LYS A 7 -13.21 14.56 9.10
CA LYS A 7 -14.19 13.54 9.47
C LYS A 7 -13.80 12.14 8.99
N ILE A 8 -13.15 12.04 7.82
CA ILE A 8 -12.67 10.74 7.31
C ILE A 8 -11.56 10.18 8.20
N ALA A 9 -10.62 11.00 8.67
CA ALA A 9 -9.56 10.54 9.56
C ALA A 9 -10.12 10.00 10.89
N GLU A 10 -11.10 10.68 11.48
CA GLU A 10 -11.78 10.21 12.70
C GLU A 10 -12.55 8.91 12.46
N GLN A 11 -13.29 8.83 11.36
CA GLN A 11 -14.04 7.62 10.99
C GLN A 11 -13.12 6.44 10.71
N LEU A 12 -12.00 6.65 10.00
CA LEU A 12 -10.96 5.63 9.79
C LEU A 12 -10.39 5.15 11.13
N LYS A 13 -9.98 6.07 12.00
CA LYS A 13 -9.45 5.73 13.33
C LYS A 13 -10.44 4.89 14.16
N ALA A 14 -11.72 5.19 14.07
CA ALA A 14 -12.77 4.41 14.74
C ALA A 14 -13.00 3.05 14.06
N ARG A 15 -12.98 3.00 12.72
CA ARG A 15 -13.21 1.78 11.93
C ARG A 15 -12.06 0.78 12.09
N LEU A 16 -10.82 1.25 12.15
CA LEU A 16 -9.63 0.39 12.32
C LEU A 16 -9.54 -0.31 13.67
N LYS A 17 -10.33 0.11 14.66
CA LYS A 17 -10.46 -0.59 15.95
C LYS A 17 -11.45 -1.76 15.92
N LYS A 18 -12.22 -1.92 14.83
CA LYS A 18 -13.18 -3.01 14.64
C LYS A 18 -12.55 -4.14 13.83
N PRO A 19 -13.16 -5.35 13.79
CA PRO A 19 -12.68 -6.45 12.95
C PRO A 19 -12.47 -5.99 11.49
N LEU A 20 -11.30 -6.31 10.96
CA LEU A 20 -10.87 -5.91 9.62
C LEU A 20 -11.31 -6.96 8.59
N PRO A 21 -11.51 -6.57 7.30
CA PRO A 21 -11.80 -7.51 6.21
C PRO A 21 -10.71 -8.58 6.02
N GLY A 22 -9.44 -8.21 6.24
CA GLY A 22 -8.32 -9.13 6.27
C GLY A 22 -8.14 -9.96 5.00
N ASN A 23 -7.91 -11.26 5.19
CA ASN A 23 -7.60 -12.17 4.09
C ASN A 23 -8.70 -12.21 3.00
N GLU A 24 -9.97 -12.03 3.33
CA GLU A 24 -11.05 -11.99 2.33
C GLU A 24 -10.85 -10.84 1.33
N ALA A 25 -10.45 -9.67 1.82
CA ALA A 25 -10.11 -8.54 0.98
C ALA A 25 -8.86 -8.80 0.12
N HIS A 26 -7.86 -9.45 0.68
CA HIS A 26 -6.63 -9.77 -0.03
C HIS A 26 -6.85 -10.76 -1.19
N LEU A 27 -7.83 -11.64 -1.08
CA LEU A 27 -8.18 -12.59 -2.16
C LEU A 27 -8.74 -11.92 -3.42
N ILE A 28 -9.26 -10.67 -3.31
CA ILE A 28 -9.80 -9.92 -4.46
C ILE A 28 -8.75 -9.75 -5.56
N THR A 29 -7.48 -9.53 -5.16
CA THR A 29 -6.35 -9.32 -6.08
C THR A 29 -5.38 -10.50 -6.11
N ARG A 30 -5.87 -11.72 -5.75
CA ARG A 30 -5.06 -12.92 -5.80
C ARG A 30 -4.67 -13.25 -7.24
N ILE A 31 -3.36 -13.38 -7.49
CA ILE A 31 -2.83 -13.85 -8.77
C ILE A 31 -3.22 -15.31 -8.96
N LYS A 32 -3.73 -15.63 -10.16
CA LYS A 32 -4.14 -17.00 -10.54
C LYS A 32 -3.18 -17.54 -11.59
N THR A 33 -2.31 -18.46 -11.21
CA THR A 33 -1.40 -19.15 -12.11
C THR A 33 -2.10 -20.33 -12.81
N LYS A 34 -1.74 -20.60 -14.06
CA LYS A 34 -2.26 -21.77 -14.83
C LYS A 34 -1.69 -23.10 -14.33
N SER A 35 -0.57 -23.07 -13.63
CA SER A 35 0.08 -24.23 -13.01
C SER A 35 0.30 -24.00 -11.52
N GLU A 36 0.48 -25.06 -10.77
CA GLU A 36 0.78 -24.98 -9.35
C GLU A 36 2.19 -24.41 -9.13
N VAL A 37 2.30 -23.43 -8.24
CA VAL A 37 3.56 -22.78 -7.88
C VAL A 37 3.82 -22.99 -6.40
N THR A 38 4.96 -23.60 -6.09
CA THR A 38 5.42 -23.74 -4.70
C THR A 38 6.43 -22.66 -4.37
N PHE A 39 6.34 -22.13 -3.16
CA PHE A 39 7.26 -21.11 -2.66
C PHE A 39 8.05 -21.64 -1.46
N PRO A 40 9.36 -21.32 -1.37
CA PRO A 40 10.23 -21.87 -0.32
C PRO A 40 10.00 -21.22 1.06
N ASN A 41 9.40 -20.01 1.09
CA ASN A 41 9.25 -19.26 2.32
C ASN A 41 7.94 -19.57 3.03
N THR A 42 7.98 -19.58 4.37
CA THR A 42 6.82 -19.77 5.23
C THR A 42 6.56 -18.51 6.07
N ARG A 43 5.36 -18.43 6.63
CA ARG A 43 4.98 -17.27 7.46
C ARG A 43 5.76 -17.21 8.77
N GLU A 44 6.16 -18.35 9.31
CA GLU A 44 6.88 -18.51 10.57
C GLU A 44 8.31 -17.95 10.50
N THR A 45 8.92 -18.00 9.32
CA THR A 45 10.30 -17.51 9.06
C THR A 45 10.31 -16.16 8.36
N ALA A 46 9.14 -15.52 8.23
CA ALA A 46 9.01 -14.29 7.45
C ALA A 46 9.74 -13.11 8.10
N THR A 47 10.45 -12.35 7.26
CA THR A 47 11.07 -11.09 7.66
C THR A 47 10.01 -9.99 7.76
N PRO A 48 9.88 -9.30 8.90
CA PRO A 48 8.90 -8.24 9.06
C PRO A 48 9.30 -6.98 8.30
N ALA A 49 8.33 -6.44 7.56
CA ALA A 49 8.40 -5.18 6.85
C ALA A 49 7.15 -4.33 7.18
N ALA A 50 7.23 -3.02 6.95
CA ALA A 50 6.09 -2.14 7.16
C ALA A 50 5.97 -1.11 6.03
N VAL A 51 4.72 -0.75 5.70
CA VAL A 51 4.40 0.25 4.67
C VAL A 51 3.39 1.25 5.20
N LEU A 52 3.33 2.44 4.60
CA LEU A 52 2.43 3.51 5.02
C LEU A 52 1.49 3.93 3.88
N ILE A 53 0.17 3.84 4.12
CA ILE A 53 -0.84 4.56 3.36
C ILE A 53 -0.96 5.95 4.00
N LEU A 54 -0.23 6.93 3.49
CA LEU A 54 -0.25 8.30 4.03
C LEU A 54 -1.29 9.14 3.32
N LEU A 55 -2.38 9.43 4.02
CA LEU A 55 -3.49 10.24 3.53
C LEU A 55 -3.24 11.72 3.78
N PHE A 56 -3.59 12.54 2.81
CA PHE A 56 -3.49 14.00 2.92
C PHE A 56 -4.53 14.69 2.03
N PRO A 57 -5.01 15.90 2.41
CA PRO A 57 -5.87 16.70 1.57
C PRO A 57 -5.07 17.34 0.43
N PHE A 58 -5.61 17.31 -0.77
CA PHE A 58 -5.09 18.07 -1.91
C PHE A 58 -6.22 18.51 -2.82
N LYS A 59 -6.37 19.82 -3.02
CA LYS A 59 -7.55 20.42 -3.63
C LYS A 59 -8.81 19.98 -2.86
N ASP A 60 -9.82 19.46 -3.53
CA ASP A 60 -11.08 19.02 -2.91
C ASP A 60 -11.11 17.50 -2.65
N GLU A 61 -9.96 16.82 -2.71
CA GLU A 61 -9.84 15.36 -2.57
C GLU A 61 -8.89 14.96 -1.44
N ILE A 62 -9.02 13.72 -1.00
CA ILE A 62 -8.03 13.05 -0.17
C ILE A 62 -7.20 12.17 -1.09
N GLN A 63 -5.88 12.28 -0.97
CA GLN A 63 -4.92 11.51 -1.76
C GLN A 63 -3.98 10.72 -0.86
N PHE A 64 -3.28 9.76 -1.46
CA PHE A 64 -2.18 9.02 -0.84
C PHE A 64 -1.04 8.83 -1.84
N PHE A 65 0.15 8.55 -1.32
CA PHE A 65 1.34 8.36 -2.15
C PHE A 65 1.56 6.89 -2.52
N LEU A 66 2.05 6.70 -3.75
CA LEU A 66 2.67 5.48 -4.25
C LEU A 66 4.03 5.82 -4.83
N THR A 67 5.02 4.96 -4.64
CA THR A 67 6.37 5.08 -5.17
C THR A 67 6.59 4.07 -6.30
N LYS A 68 7.33 4.48 -7.35
CA LYS A 68 7.90 3.55 -8.32
C LYS A 68 9.37 3.36 -7.98
N ARG A 69 9.77 2.14 -7.68
CA ARG A 69 11.17 1.82 -7.41
C ARG A 69 12.02 1.99 -8.66
N THR A 70 13.31 2.32 -8.45
CA THR A 70 14.29 2.39 -9.55
C THR A 70 14.49 1.02 -10.19
N GLU A 71 14.99 0.99 -11.43
CA GLU A 71 15.31 -0.26 -12.14
C GLU A 71 16.67 -0.84 -11.70
N ASP A 72 17.47 -0.07 -10.96
CA ASP A 72 18.82 -0.42 -10.54
C ASP A 72 18.85 -1.25 -9.24
N VAL A 73 17.74 -1.37 -8.51
CA VAL A 73 17.67 -2.22 -7.32
C VAL A 73 17.53 -3.70 -7.70
N GLU A 74 18.21 -4.60 -6.97
CA GLU A 74 18.23 -6.05 -7.28
C GLU A 74 16.84 -6.72 -7.28
N HIS A 75 15.90 -6.20 -6.49
CA HIS A 75 14.56 -6.77 -6.35
C HIS A 75 13.47 -5.73 -6.64
N HIS A 76 12.36 -6.19 -7.26
CA HIS A 76 11.15 -5.38 -7.51
C HIS A 76 11.35 -4.18 -8.44
N LYS A 77 12.22 -4.31 -9.46
CA LYS A 77 12.48 -3.29 -10.48
C LYS A 77 11.19 -2.69 -11.07
N GLY A 78 11.07 -1.37 -11.00
CA GLY A 78 9.95 -0.65 -11.59
C GLY A 78 8.57 -0.93 -11.00
N GLN A 79 8.47 -1.69 -9.91
CA GLN A 79 7.19 -1.97 -9.24
C GLN A 79 6.65 -0.73 -8.51
N ILE A 80 5.33 -0.62 -8.52
CA ILE A 80 4.62 0.41 -7.75
C ILE A 80 4.28 -0.13 -6.38
N SER A 81 4.68 0.58 -5.34
CA SER A 81 4.44 0.21 -3.94
C SER A 81 3.98 1.38 -3.09
N LEU A 82 3.47 1.09 -1.92
CA LEU A 82 3.39 2.05 -0.83
C LEU A 82 4.80 2.32 -0.30
N PRO A 83 5.11 3.52 0.17
CA PRO A 83 6.37 3.80 0.88
C PRO A 83 6.55 2.84 2.05
N GLY A 84 7.75 2.27 2.19
CA GLY A 84 8.03 1.32 3.26
C GLY A 84 9.16 0.35 2.96
N GLY A 85 9.58 -0.39 3.99
CA GLY A 85 10.69 -1.32 3.90
C GLY A 85 10.80 -2.29 5.08
N ILE A 86 11.97 -2.88 5.23
CA ILE A 86 12.25 -3.90 6.23
C ILE A 86 12.44 -3.24 7.61
N ARG A 87 11.92 -3.90 8.64
CA ARG A 87 12.10 -3.46 10.01
C ARG A 87 13.57 -3.62 10.43
N GLU A 88 14.16 -2.54 10.91
CA GLU A 88 15.47 -2.57 11.55
C GLU A 88 15.38 -3.02 13.01
N ASN A 89 16.56 -3.38 13.58
CA ASN A 89 16.64 -3.77 14.98
C ASN A 89 16.23 -2.62 15.91
N ASN A 90 15.47 -2.96 16.96
CA ASN A 90 15.04 -2.04 18.01
C ASN A 90 14.00 -0.97 17.61
N GLU A 91 13.33 -1.10 16.47
CA GLU A 91 12.18 -0.24 16.15
C GLU A 91 10.85 -1.00 16.12
N THR A 92 9.76 -0.28 16.31
CA THR A 92 8.42 -0.82 16.10
C THR A 92 8.08 -0.75 14.61
N LEU A 93 7.19 -1.63 14.14
CA LEU A 93 6.74 -1.63 12.74
C LEU A 93 6.11 -0.30 12.30
N GLU A 94 5.44 0.41 13.21
CA GLU A 94 4.94 1.75 12.97
C GLU A 94 6.09 2.74 12.69
N LYS A 95 7.14 2.68 13.50
CA LYS A 95 8.34 3.51 13.29
C LYS A 95 9.04 3.16 11.98
N THR A 96 9.11 1.87 11.62
CA THR A 96 9.63 1.44 10.31
C THR A 96 8.87 2.12 9.17
N ALA A 97 7.54 2.04 9.15
CA ALA A 97 6.73 2.65 8.10
C ALA A 97 6.94 4.16 7.96
N VAL A 98 7.07 4.86 9.09
CA VAL A 98 7.32 6.31 9.12
C VAL A 98 8.75 6.67 8.71
N ARG A 99 9.77 5.93 9.18
CA ARG A 99 11.18 6.11 8.81
C ARG A 99 11.37 5.94 7.31
N GLU A 100 10.89 4.82 6.76
CA GLU A 100 10.98 4.52 5.34
C GLU A 100 10.27 5.59 4.48
N THR A 101 9.09 6.07 4.93
CA THR A 101 8.40 7.17 4.25
C THR A 101 9.22 8.45 4.25
N LYS A 102 9.95 8.75 5.33
CA LYS A 102 10.88 9.89 5.37
C LYS A 102 12.06 9.67 4.42
N GLU A 103 12.64 8.49 4.42
CA GLU A 103 13.83 8.15 3.61
C GLU A 103 13.49 8.15 2.11
N GLU A 104 12.40 7.50 1.70
CA GLU A 104 12.00 7.39 0.30
C GLU A 104 11.38 8.68 -0.27
N VAL A 105 10.58 9.39 0.53
CA VAL A 105 9.71 10.48 0.06
C VAL A 105 10.04 11.83 0.69
N GLY A 106 10.86 11.88 1.72
CA GLY A 106 11.31 13.11 2.40
C GLY A 106 10.26 13.76 3.31
N ILE A 107 9.21 13.05 3.71
CA ILE A 107 8.14 13.60 4.54
C ILE A 107 8.56 13.68 6.01
N ASP A 108 8.34 14.82 6.65
CA ASP A 108 8.63 15.00 8.07
C ASP A 108 7.73 14.10 8.94
N PRO A 109 8.30 13.17 9.73
CA PRO A 109 7.56 12.30 10.64
C PRO A 109 6.64 13.03 11.61
N ASN A 110 6.99 14.23 12.03
CA ASN A 110 6.20 15.02 12.98
C ASN A 110 4.86 15.50 12.39
N THR A 111 4.71 15.48 11.06
CA THR A 111 3.45 15.84 10.38
C THR A 111 2.49 14.66 10.26
N ILE A 112 2.96 13.44 10.54
CA ILE A 112 2.22 12.19 10.35
C ILE A 112 1.48 11.81 11.65
N MET A 113 0.17 11.77 11.58
CA MET A 113 -0.69 11.23 12.65
C MET A 113 -1.05 9.79 12.32
N ASN A 114 -0.65 8.82 13.14
CA ASN A 114 -1.06 7.43 12.97
C ASN A 114 -2.55 7.25 13.28
N LEU A 115 -3.29 6.60 12.36
CA LEU A 115 -4.71 6.28 12.51
C LEU A 115 -4.92 4.81 12.92
N GLY A 116 -3.98 3.92 12.62
CA GLY A 116 -4.05 2.49 12.92
C GLY A 116 -3.36 1.64 11.83
N SER A 117 -3.59 0.34 11.88
CA SER A 117 -3.00 -0.64 10.96
C SER A 117 -4.06 -1.50 10.27
N LEU A 118 -3.69 -2.05 9.13
CA LEU A 118 -4.43 -3.07 8.40
C LEU A 118 -3.91 -4.47 8.74
N THR A 119 -4.51 -5.48 8.12
CA THR A 119 -4.11 -6.88 8.28
C THR A 119 -2.75 -7.13 7.64
N PRO A 120 -1.79 -7.76 8.34
CA PRO A 120 -0.50 -8.10 7.78
C PRO A 120 -0.62 -9.05 6.59
N PHE A 121 0.14 -8.77 5.52
CA PHE A 121 0.17 -9.52 4.28
C PHE A 121 1.49 -10.27 4.11
N PHE A 122 1.43 -11.61 4.01
CA PHE A 122 2.60 -12.43 3.76
C PHE A 122 2.85 -12.59 2.26
N ILE A 123 4.12 -12.40 1.84
CA ILE A 123 4.57 -12.53 0.46
C ILE A 123 5.47 -13.77 0.34
N PRO A 124 4.94 -14.93 -0.11
CA PRO A 124 5.72 -16.18 -0.12
C PRO A 124 6.96 -16.15 -1.03
N VAL A 125 6.94 -15.31 -2.07
CA VAL A 125 8.04 -15.19 -3.03
C VAL A 125 9.29 -14.58 -2.40
N THR A 126 9.12 -13.58 -1.54
CA THR A 126 10.23 -12.84 -0.92
C THR A 126 10.47 -13.24 0.53
N GLY A 127 9.52 -13.93 1.16
CA GLY A 127 9.57 -14.25 2.58
C GLY A 127 9.32 -13.05 3.49
N TYR A 128 8.70 -11.98 2.99
CA TYR A 128 8.34 -10.82 3.81
C TYR A 128 6.91 -10.94 4.36
N ILE A 129 6.71 -10.48 5.59
CA ILE A 129 5.39 -10.19 6.14
C ILE A 129 5.26 -8.66 6.27
N VAL A 130 4.41 -8.07 5.43
CA VAL A 130 4.22 -6.63 5.35
C VAL A 130 3.11 -6.21 6.29
N HIS A 131 3.39 -5.26 7.18
CA HIS A 131 2.45 -4.65 8.12
C HIS A 131 2.05 -3.26 7.60
N PRO A 132 0.83 -3.09 7.07
CA PRO A 132 0.40 -1.80 6.55
C PRO A 132 -0.14 -0.92 7.67
N PHE A 133 0.30 0.35 7.69
CA PHE A 133 -0.22 1.40 8.55
C PHE A 133 -0.96 2.45 7.75
N ILE A 134 -1.90 3.14 8.38
CA ILE A 134 -2.60 4.29 7.81
C ILE A 134 -2.21 5.52 8.61
N GLY A 135 -1.61 6.48 7.94
CA GLY A 135 -1.25 7.79 8.47
C GLY A 135 -2.09 8.90 7.86
N TRP A 136 -2.10 10.03 8.53
CA TRP A 136 -2.81 11.24 8.12
C TRP A 136 -1.94 12.47 8.30
N CYS A 137 -1.89 13.33 7.27
CA CYS A 137 -1.38 14.68 7.35
C CYS A 137 -2.54 15.67 7.23
N LYS A 138 -2.52 16.76 8.03
CA LYS A 138 -3.56 17.81 7.99
C LYS A 138 -3.55 18.60 6.69
N GLU A 139 -2.39 18.69 6.05
CA GLU A 139 -2.13 19.40 4.80
C GLU A 139 -1.31 18.49 3.88
N LYS A 140 -1.25 18.84 2.59
CA LYS A 140 -0.35 18.14 1.67
C LYS A 140 1.09 18.30 2.15
N PRO A 141 1.79 17.21 2.50
CA PRO A 141 3.17 17.32 2.96
C PRO A 141 4.11 17.73 1.82
N SER A 142 5.19 18.44 2.17
CA SER A 142 6.31 18.62 1.27
C SER A 142 6.99 17.28 1.03
N THR A 143 7.40 17.03 -0.20
CA THR A 143 8.06 15.78 -0.60
C THR A 143 9.41 16.07 -1.23
N GLN A 144 10.40 15.26 -0.90
CA GLN A 144 11.72 15.24 -1.52
C GLN A 144 12.08 13.78 -1.78
N VAL A 145 11.88 13.34 -3.01
CA VAL A 145 12.12 11.95 -3.41
C VAL A 145 13.61 11.64 -3.37
N HIS A 146 13.97 10.47 -2.84
CA HIS A 146 15.33 9.99 -2.82
C HIS A 146 15.62 9.21 -4.11
N ASP A 147 16.30 9.85 -5.07
CA ASP A 147 16.48 9.39 -6.46
C ASP A 147 17.18 8.03 -6.61
N VAL A 148 17.86 7.55 -5.58
CA VAL A 148 18.55 6.24 -5.60
C VAL A 148 17.55 5.09 -5.49
N GLU A 149 16.48 5.24 -4.70
CA GLU A 149 15.54 4.17 -4.42
C GLU A 149 14.20 4.34 -5.12
N VAL A 150 13.78 5.59 -5.31
CA VAL A 150 12.48 5.94 -5.88
C VAL A 150 12.67 6.71 -7.18
N ASN A 151 12.27 6.10 -8.28
CA ASN A 151 12.29 6.73 -9.61
C ASN A 151 11.19 7.78 -9.76
N GLN A 152 10.00 7.51 -9.21
CA GLN A 152 8.85 8.40 -9.37
C GLN A 152 7.88 8.29 -8.18
N LEU A 153 7.34 9.42 -7.77
CA LEU A 153 6.27 9.54 -6.79
C LEU A 153 4.95 9.81 -7.49
N PHE A 154 3.93 9.00 -7.16
CA PHE A 154 2.55 9.19 -7.61
C PHE A 154 1.67 9.66 -6.45
N SER A 155 0.70 10.49 -6.78
CA SER A 155 -0.39 10.86 -5.88
C SER A 155 -1.69 10.35 -6.49
N VAL A 156 -2.43 9.56 -5.74
CA VAL A 156 -3.66 8.89 -6.14
C VAL A 156 -4.78 9.28 -5.19
N SER A 157 -5.97 9.60 -5.70
CA SER A 157 -7.09 9.96 -4.84
C SER A 157 -7.83 8.73 -4.31
N ILE A 158 -8.48 8.88 -3.15
CA ILE A 158 -9.37 7.83 -2.64
C ILE A 158 -10.61 7.65 -3.54
N SER A 159 -11.03 8.69 -4.26
CA SER A 159 -12.11 8.60 -5.25
C SER A 159 -11.71 7.71 -6.43
N GLU A 160 -10.48 7.82 -6.95
CA GLU A 160 -9.95 6.89 -7.95
C GLU A 160 -9.92 5.46 -7.43
N LEU A 161 -9.44 5.22 -6.18
CA LEU A 161 -9.42 3.88 -5.60
C LEU A 161 -10.83 3.30 -5.43
N LEU A 162 -11.82 4.13 -5.12
CA LEU A 162 -13.22 3.72 -4.92
C LEU A 162 -13.98 3.45 -6.23
N ASP A 163 -13.47 3.89 -7.39
CA ASP A 163 -14.09 3.57 -8.67
C ASP A 163 -14.23 2.05 -8.84
N GLU A 164 -15.43 1.60 -9.23
CA GLU A 164 -15.71 0.17 -9.42
C GLU A 164 -14.93 -0.43 -10.61
N ASN A 165 -14.58 0.38 -11.60
CA ASN A 165 -13.88 -0.05 -12.81
C ASN A 165 -12.35 -0.01 -12.67
N ILE A 166 -11.84 0.43 -11.53
CA ILE A 166 -10.39 0.60 -11.30
C ILE A 166 -9.63 -0.75 -11.28
N LEU A 167 -10.30 -1.83 -10.86
CA LEU A 167 -9.73 -3.17 -10.80
C LEU A 167 -9.89 -3.87 -12.15
N GLN A 168 -8.77 -4.22 -12.75
CA GLN A 168 -8.70 -4.90 -14.04
C GLN A 168 -7.89 -6.20 -13.92
N ASN A 169 -7.98 -7.06 -14.93
CA ASN A 169 -7.21 -8.30 -15.02
C ASN A 169 -6.47 -8.34 -16.35
N GLU A 170 -5.25 -8.88 -16.35
CA GLU A 170 -4.42 -9.03 -17.53
C GLU A 170 -3.64 -10.35 -17.46
N GLU A 171 -3.39 -10.99 -18.59
CA GLU A 171 -2.52 -12.16 -18.66
C GLU A 171 -1.06 -11.72 -18.72
N TRP A 172 -0.26 -12.15 -17.76
CA TRP A 172 1.18 -11.88 -17.68
C TRP A 172 1.97 -13.17 -17.57
N ASN A 173 3.20 -13.15 -18.08
CA ASN A 173 4.20 -14.14 -17.72
C ASN A 173 5.03 -13.62 -16.55
N ILE A 174 4.86 -14.23 -15.38
CA ILE A 174 5.60 -13.84 -14.17
C ILE A 174 6.58 -14.97 -13.84
N ARG A 175 7.87 -14.69 -13.96
CA ARG A 175 8.95 -15.65 -13.64
C ARG A 175 8.79 -16.99 -14.36
N GLY A 176 8.34 -16.96 -15.60
CA GLY A 176 8.11 -18.18 -16.41
C GLY A 176 6.74 -18.84 -16.22
N TYR A 177 5.87 -18.30 -15.38
CA TYR A 177 4.50 -18.81 -15.17
C TYR A 177 3.48 -17.86 -15.80
N ASP A 178 2.60 -18.40 -16.64
CA ASP A 178 1.44 -17.68 -17.15
C ASP A 178 0.41 -17.52 -16.03
N ALA A 179 -0.01 -16.30 -15.83
CA ALA A 179 -0.90 -15.93 -14.73
C ALA A 179 -1.91 -14.87 -15.16
N ILE A 180 -3.11 -14.93 -14.60
CA ILE A 180 -4.07 -13.84 -14.60
C ILE A 180 -3.75 -12.97 -13.39
N VAL A 181 -3.36 -11.71 -13.65
CA VAL A 181 -2.94 -10.76 -12.65
C VAL A 181 -3.99 -9.67 -12.49
N PRO A 182 -4.70 -9.62 -11.35
CA PRO A 182 -5.52 -8.49 -11.01
C PRO A 182 -4.65 -7.28 -10.63
N TYR A 183 -5.01 -6.09 -11.13
CA TYR A 183 -4.31 -4.85 -10.81
C TYR A 183 -5.25 -3.65 -10.74
N TYR A 184 -4.90 -2.67 -9.92
CA TYR A 184 -5.54 -1.36 -9.92
C TYR A 184 -4.91 -0.48 -11.01
N ASN A 185 -5.74 0.01 -11.94
CA ASN A 185 -5.30 0.85 -13.05
C ASN A 185 -5.56 2.33 -12.74
N PHE A 186 -4.60 3.00 -12.15
CA PHE A 186 -4.69 4.44 -11.87
C PHE A 186 -4.34 5.32 -13.08
N GLY A 187 -4.37 4.78 -14.31
CA GLY A 187 -4.01 5.50 -15.53
C GLY A 187 -2.52 5.80 -15.67
N LYS A 188 -1.92 6.32 -14.61
CA LYS A 188 -0.48 6.65 -14.53
C LYS A 188 0.37 5.41 -14.17
N CYS A 189 -0.21 4.45 -13.47
CA CYS A 189 0.49 3.27 -13.01
C CYS A 189 -0.47 2.09 -12.78
N LYS A 190 0.05 0.87 -12.96
CA LYS A 190 -0.62 -0.39 -12.62
C LYS A 190 -0.09 -0.88 -11.28
N VAL A 191 -0.98 -1.09 -10.31
CA VAL A 191 -0.65 -1.56 -8.97
C VAL A 191 -1.17 -2.98 -8.78
N TRP A 192 -0.28 -3.93 -8.50
CA TRP A 192 -0.58 -5.34 -8.39
C TRP A 192 0.14 -6.00 -7.19
N GLY A 193 -0.04 -7.29 -6.98
CA GLY A 193 0.64 -8.06 -5.93
C GLY A 193 0.27 -7.61 -4.51
N ALA A 194 1.28 -7.52 -3.65
CA ALA A 194 1.08 -7.18 -2.23
C ALA A 194 0.42 -5.80 -2.04
N THR A 195 0.88 -4.80 -2.81
CA THR A 195 0.31 -3.45 -2.74
C THR A 195 -1.18 -3.45 -3.11
N ALA A 196 -1.56 -4.17 -4.18
CA ALA A 196 -2.97 -4.30 -4.57
C ALA A 196 -3.80 -5.02 -3.50
N ALA A 197 -3.26 -6.07 -2.87
CA ALA A 197 -3.94 -6.77 -1.79
C ALA A 197 -4.22 -5.86 -0.59
N ILE A 198 -3.24 -5.08 -0.17
CA ILE A 198 -3.36 -4.09 0.90
C ILE A 198 -4.39 -3.00 0.53
N LEU A 199 -4.33 -2.48 -0.71
CA LEU A 199 -5.29 -1.48 -1.20
C LEU A 199 -6.71 -2.05 -1.31
N SER A 200 -6.89 -3.35 -1.57
CA SER A 200 -8.20 -4.00 -1.57
C SER A 200 -8.85 -3.96 -0.19
N GLU A 201 -8.08 -4.25 0.87
CA GLU A 201 -8.59 -4.14 2.24
C GLU A 201 -8.93 -2.69 2.60
N PHE A 202 -8.04 -1.77 2.24
CA PHE A 202 -8.28 -0.34 2.47
C PHE A 202 -9.52 0.17 1.72
N LYS A 203 -9.73 -0.22 0.45
CA LYS A 203 -10.93 0.09 -0.35
C LYS A 203 -12.21 -0.38 0.33
N LEU A 204 -12.26 -1.61 0.85
CA LEU A 204 -13.44 -2.13 1.55
C LEU A 204 -13.74 -1.35 2.84
N ILE A 205 -12.70 -0.95 3.58
CA ILE A 205 -12.84 -0.12 4.78
C ILE A 205 -13.40 1.26 4.41
N LEU A 206 -12.87 1.89 3.36
CA LEU A 206 -13.35 3.18 2.86
C LEU A 206 -14.81 3.13 2.42
N LYS A 207 -15.22 2.09 1.67
CA LYS A 207 -16.62 1.90 1.26
C LYS A 207 -17.58 1.87 2.46
N GLY A 208 -17.18 1.27 3.57
CA GLY A 208 -17.96 1.24 4.80
C GLY A 208 -18.01 2.55 5.58
N ILE A 209 -17.24 3.56 5.16
CA ILE A 209 -17.18 4.89 5.81
C ILE A 209 -17.88 5.96 4.95
N VAL A 210 -17.74 5.87 3.62
CA VAL A 210 -18.17 6.90 2.67
C VAL A 210 -19.63 6.69 2.24
N ASN A 211 -20.16 5.46 2.37
CA ASN A 211 -21.58 5.13 2.19
C ASN A 211 -22.36 5.37 3.48
#